data_5d82822f923872ab6d1aeb949177c4b4
#
_entry.id   5d82822f923872ab6d1aeb949177c4b4
#
_cell.length_a   1.000
_cell.length_b   1.000
_cell.length_c   1.000
_cell.angle_alpha   90.00
_cell.angle_beta   90.00
_cell.angle_gamma   90.00
#
_symmetry.space_group_name_H-M   'P 1'
#
loop_
_entity.id
_entity.type
_entity.pdbx_description
1 polymer ?
#
loop_
_entity_poly.entity_id
_entity_poly.type
_entity_poly.pdbx_seq_one_letter_code
_entity_poly.pdbx_strand_id
1 'polypeptide(L)'
;NLSYEDLNFSIFNSSLSLKNVEVSPKDSTSINDSIKFTGKVNEINIVGINFIKLIVQKEVSAYSININDPLVNYYLKDTKDSIKEKKRDIKVGDRFNVSNLNINNGEFNLYSPAGKRHLANVSNFDINFKGVRFNERTINKKIPFGYADFEIKLDSMFFVINMN
;
A
#
# COMPACT_ATOMS: atom_id res chain seq x y z
N ASN A 1 -9.67 3.65 8.11
CA ASN A 1 -9.39 2.95 9.37
C ASN A 1 -8.28 1.95 9.16
N LEU A 2 -7.43 1.78 10.15
CA LEU A 2 -6.39 0.76 10.23
C LEU A 2 -6.61 0.01 11.54
N SER A 3 -6.62 -1.31 11.51
CA SER A 3 -6.64 -2.19 12.67
C SER A 3 -5.57 -3.28 12.53
N TYR A 4 -5.15 -3.86 13.63
CA TYR A 4 -4.21 -4.97 13.70
C TYR A 4 -4.48 -5.77 14.99
N GLU A 5 -4.12 -7.05 15.00
CA GLU A 5 -4.31 -7.91 16.17
C GLU A 5 -3.08 -7.94 17.07
N ASP A 6 -1.88 -7.91 16.51
CA ASP A 6 -0.64 -8.01 17.26
C ASP A 6 0.41 -7.01 16.77
N LEU A 7 1.16 -6.42 17.71
CA LEU A 7 2.25 -5.49 17.45
C LEU A 7 3.44 -5.87 18.31
N ASN A 8 4.52 -6.27 17.67
CA ASN A 8 5.80 -6.55 18.32
C ASN A 8 6.83 -5.49 17.92
N PHE A 9 7.46 -4.88 18.91
CA PHE A 9 8.44 -3.83 18.71
C PHE A 9 9.72 -4.14 19.48
N SER A 10 10.87 -4.05 18.82
CA SER A 10 12.18 -4.28 19.42
C SER A 10 13.15 -3.15 19.08
N ILE A 11 13.55 -2.39 20.09
CA ILE A 11 14.57 -1.34 19.94
C ILE A 11 15.93 -1.98 19.66
N PHE A 12 16.28 -3.06 20.36
CA PHE A 12 17.57 -3.74 20.22
C PHE A 12 17.78 -4.30 18.80
N ASN A 13 16.72 -4.89 18.23
CA ASN A 13 16.77 -5.45 16.87
C ASN A 13 16.35 -4.42 15.80
N SER A 14 16.03 -3.19 16.22
CA SER A 14 15.54 -2.15 15.32
C SER A 14 14.43 -2.65 14.41
N SER A 15 13.45 -3.34 14.98
CA SER A 15 12.40 -4.01 14.23
C SER A 15 10.99 -3.75 14.77
N LEU A 16 10.01 -3.84 13.87
CA LEU A 16 8.59 -3.78 14.16
C LEU A 16 7.88 -4.87 13.34
N SER A 17 7.00 -5.63 13.98
CA SER A 17 6.12 -6.58 13.32
C SER A 17 4.67 -6.28 13.68
N LEU A 18 3.80 -6.29 12.67
CA LEU A 18 2.36 -6.17 12.79
C LEU A 18 1.72 -7.42 12.18
N LYS A 19 0.73 -8.01 12.86
CA LYS A 19 -0.02 -9.16 12.34
C LYS A 19 -1.49 -8.84 12.16
N ASN A 20 -2.08 -9.52 11.17
CA ASN A 20 -3.49 -9.43 10.81
C ASN A 20 -3.94 -7.96 10.66
N VAL A 21 -3.23 -7.24 9.80
CA VAL A 21 -3.49 -5.83 9.53
C VAL A 21 -4.65 -5.70 8.57
N GLU A 22 -5.65 -4.89 8.94
CA GLU A 22 -6.77 -4.56 8.05
C GLU A 22 -6.82 -3.06 7.79
N VAL A 23 -7.06 -2.71 6.53
CA VAL A 23 -7.24 -1.34 6.07
C VAL A 23 -8.60 -1.22 5.41
N SER A 24 -9.40 -0.27 5.87
CA SER A 24 -10.72 0.03 5.31
C SER A 24 -10.94 1.54 5.18
N PRO A 25 -11.83 2.00 4.28
CA PRO A 25 -12.20 3.40 4.17
C PRO A 25 -12.70 3.95 5.51
N LYS A 26 -12.46 5.24 5.77
CA LYS A 26 -12.78 5.88 7.03
C LYS A 26 -14.29 6.08 7.25
N ASP A 27 -15.08 6.22 6.19
CA ASP A 27 -16.51 6.46 6.22
C ASP A 27 -17.25 5.52 5.28
N SER A 28 -18.09 4.67 5.85
CA SER A 28 -19.03 3.81 5.12
C SER A 28 -20.31 4.55 4.67
N THR A 29 -20.47 5.83 5.05
CA THR A 29 -21.72 6.58 4.89
C THR A 29 -21.82 7.40 3.61
N SER A 30 -20.72 7.70 2.94
CA SER A 30 -20.77 8.40 1.64
C SER A 30 -20.47 7.43 0.50
N ILE A 31 -21.54 6.85 -0.03
CA ILE A 31 -21.47 5.89 -1.16
C ILE A 31 -20.88 6.53 -2.42
N ASN A 32 -20.79 7.87 -2.49
CA ASN A 32 -20.55 8.58 -3.75
C ASN A 32 -19.16 9.20 -3.98
N ASP A 33 -18.26 9.33 -2.98
CA ASP A 33 -17.13 10.26 -3.18
C ASP A 33 -15.71 9.73 -2.99
N SER A 34 -15.50 8.48 -2.67
CA SER A 34 -14.15 7.99 -2.41
C SER A 34 -13.80 6.72 -3.18
N ILE A 35 -12.58 6.66 -3.69
CA ILE A 35 -11.97 5.41 -4.12
C ILE A 35 -12.12 4.43 -2.97
N LYS A 36 -12.88 3.36 -3.20
CA LYS A 36 -13.08 2.35 -2.18
C LYS A 36 -12.05 1.25 -2.37
N PHE A 37 -11.22 1.06 -1.39
CA PHE A 37 -10.40 -0.13 -1.32
C PHE A 37 -10.49 -0.72 0.09
N THR A 38 -10.38 -2.02 0.19
CA THR A 38 -10.13 -2.73 1.44
C THR A 38 -8.86 -3.53 1.29
N GLY A 39 -8.11 -3.63 2.36
CA GLY A 39 -6.86 -4.39 2.37
C GLY A 39 -6.75 -5.23 3.62
N LYS A 40 -6.22 -6.44 3.47
CA LYS A 40 -5.80 -7.30 4.57
C LYS A 40 -4.37 -7.71 4.33
N VAL A 41 -3.57 -7.79 5.39
CA VAL A 41 -2.18 -8.25 5.34
C VAL A 41 -1.97 -9.19 6.51
N ASN A 42 -1.49 -10.38 6.25
CA ASN A 42 -1.20 -11.35 7.31
C ASN A 42 -0.09 -10.84 8.24
N GLU A 43 1.01 -10.35 7.65
CA GLU A 43 2.13 -9.85 8.44
C GLU A 43 2.88 -8.73 7.71
N ILE A 44 3.25 -7.69 8.47
CA ILE A 44 4.17 -6.63 8.04
C ILE A 44 5.37 -6.64 8.97
N ASN A 45 6.56 -6.92 8.42
CA ASN A 45 7.83 -6.89 9.14
C ASN A 45 8.70 -5.74 8.66
N ILE A 46 9.10 -4.86 9.57
CA ILE A 46 10.03 -3.76 9.32
C ILE A 46 11.31 -4.03 10.08
N VAL A 47 12.45 -4.03 9.39
CA VAL A 47 13.77 -4.32 9.95
C VAL A 47 14.73 -3.18 9.65
N GLY A 48 15.63 -2.90 10.60
CA GLY A 48 16.64 -1.86 10.47
C GLY A 48 16.04 -0.46 10.52
N ILE A 49 15.10 -0.22 11.44
CA ILE A 49 14.48 1.09 11.65
C ILE A 49 15.53 2.07 12.19
N ASN A 50 15.70 3.20 11.50
CA ASN A 50 16.57 4.25 11.98
C ASN A 50 15.81 5.17 12.94
N PHE A 51 15.88 4.87 14.23
CA PHE A 51 15.18 5.65 15.28
C PHE A 51 15.66 7.10 15.40
N ILE A 52 16.92 7.38 15.09
CA ILE A 52 17.43 8.74 15.10
C ILE A 52 16.74 9.58 14.03
N LYS A 53 16.66 9.05 12.81
CA LYS A 53 15.92 9.72 11.72
C LYS A 53 14.43 9.87 12.05
N LEU A 54 13.82 8.84 12.63
CA LEU A 54 12.41 8.88 13.00
C LEU A 54 12.13 10.00 14.04
N ILE A 55 12.94 10.11 15.09
CA ILE A 55 12.73 11.05 16.19
C ILE A 55 13.16 12.47 15.80
N VAL A 56 14.36 12.64 15.23
CA VAL A 56 14.97 13.95 14.97
C VAL A 56 14.49 14.54 13.65
N GLN A 57 14.42 13.74 12.58
CA GLN A 57 14.11 14.20 11.23
C GLN A 57 12.64 13.95 10.86
N LYS A 58 11.90 13.20 11.68
CA LYS A 58 10.53 12.75 11.40
C LYS A 58 10.41 12.01 10.07
N GLU A 59 11.46 11.28 9.72
CA GLU A 59 11.58 10.46 8.53
C GLU A 59 11.50 8.99 8.92
N VAL A 60 10.60 8.24 8.31
CA VAL A 60 10.57 6.79 8.43
C VAL A 60 11.65 6.22 7.52
N SER A 61 12.70 5.68 8.11
CA SER A 61 13.81 5.06 7.37
C SER A 61 14.05 3.65 7.91
N ALA A 62 14.08 2.66 7.01
CA ALA A 62 14.29 1.26 7.35
C ALA A 62 15.15 0.56 6.30
N TYR A 63 15.81 -0.53 6.69
CA TYR A 63 16.54 -1.37 5.76
C TYR A 63 15.58 -2.21 4.91
N SER A 64 14.62 -2.88 5.51
CA SER A 64 13.65 -3.70 4.78
C SER A 64 12.26 -3.60 5.37
N ILE A 65 11.26 -3.63 4.48
CA ILE A 65 9.85 -3.87 4.80
C ILE A 65 9.40 -5.09 4.02
N ASN A 66 8.89 -6.10 4.73
CA ASN A 66 8.29 -7.28 4.14
C ASN A 66 6.79 -7.27 4.45
N ILE A 67 5.98 -7.40 3.41
CA ILE A 67 4.51 -7.46 3.47
C ILE A 67 4.10 -8.83 2.96
N ASN A 68 3.58 -9.68 3.84
CA ASN A 68 3.25 -11.07 3.55
C ASN A 68 1.74 -11.24 3.40
N ASP A 69 1.35 -11.97 2.35
CA ASP A 69 -0.03 -12.31 2.01
C ASP A 69 -0.98 -11.10 1.96
N PRO A 70 -0.63 -10.00 1.27
CA PRO A 70 -1.55 -8.89 1.15
C PRO A 70 -2.69 -9.23 0.20
N LEU A 71 -3.94 -9.03 0.66
CA LEU A 71 -5.15 -9.06 -0.14
C LEU A 71 -5.68 -7.64 -0.30
N VAL A 72 -5.74 -7.13 -1.54
CA VAL A 72 -6.27 -5.81 -1.84
C VAL A 72 -7.50 -5.94 -2.74
N ASN A 73 -8.64 -5.44 -2.28
CA ASN A 73 -9.84 -5.30 -3.08
C ASN A 73 -10.04 -3.83 -3.44
N TYR A 74 -10.07 -3.54 -4.73
CA TYR A 74 -10.27 -2.21 -5.27
C TYR A 74 -11.59 -2.11 -6.02
N TYR A 75 -12.37 -1.09 -5.71
CA TYR A 75 -13.68 -0.85 -6.31
C TYR A 75 -13.65 0.38 -7.19
N LEU A 76 -14.00 0.22 -8.47
CA LEU A 76 -14.06 1.33 -9.42
C LEU A 76 -15.12 2.35 -9.00
N LYS A 77 -14.91 3.59 -9.40
CA LYS A 77 -15.93 4.65 -9.26
C LYS A 77 -16.90 4.62 -10.43
N ASP A 78 -18.14 5.03 -10.18
CA ASP A 78 -19.04 5.45 -11.26
C ASP A 78 -18.51 6.76 -11.85
N THR A 79 -18.34 6.78 -13.18
CA THR A 79 -17.60 7.79 -13.96
C THR A 79 -18.24 9.17 -14.05
N LYS A 80 -19.09 9.58 -13.13
CA LYS A 80 -19.78 10.88 -13.20
C LYS A 80 -19.04 12.05 -12.56
N ASP A 81 -17.96 11.83 -11.83
CA ASP A 81 -17.26 12.92 -11.13
C ASP A 81 -15.82 13.08 -11.60
N SER A 82 -15.54 14.25 -12.19
CA SER A 82 -14.18 14.69 -12.50
C SER A 82 -13.39 14.92 -11.21
N ILE A 83 -12.33 14.16 -11.03
CA ILE A 83 -11.40 14.29 -9.90
C ILE A 83 -10.66 15.62 -10.06
N LYS A 84 -10.97 16.62 -9.24
CA LYS A 84 -10.08 17.75 -9.03
C LYS A 84 -8.87 17.26 -8.23
N GLU A 85 -7.71 17.20 -8.88
CA GLU A 85 -6.46 16.91 -8.19
C GLU A 85 -6.19 17.99 -7.14
N LYS A 86 -6.38 17.65 -5.86
CA LYS A 86 -5.90 18.48 -4.76
C LYS A 86 -4.40 18.21 -4.57
N LYS A 87 -3.57 19.26 -4.69
CA LYS A 87 -2.17 19.21 -4.22
C LYS A 87 -2.16 18.77 -2.76
N ARG A 88 -1.35 17.76 -2.45
CA ARG A 88 -1.18 17.29 -1.08
C ARG A 88 -0.03 18.05 -0.43
N ASP A 89 -0.29 18.63 0.73
CA ASP A 89 0.76 19.18 1.58
C ASP A 89 1.45 18.04 2.34
N ILE A 90 2.78 18.08 2.41
CA ILE A 90 3.58 17.10 3.14
C ILE A 90 3.43 17.35 4.64
N LYS A 91 2.97 16.33 5.36
CA LYS A 91 2.86 16.33 6.81
C LYS A 91 4.03 15.57 7.44
N VAL A 92 4.18 15.73 8.74
CA VAL A 92 5.14 14.95 9.55
C VAL A 92 4.89 13.46 9.35
N GLY A 93 5.91 12.71 8.97
CA GLY A 93 5.79 11.27 8.61
C GLY A 93 5.63 11.00 7.11
N ASP A 94 5.50 12.03 6.28
CA ASP A 94 5.41 11.88 4.83
C ASP A 94 6.77 11.61 4.15
N ARG A 95 7.86 11.60 4.92
CA ARG A 95 9.19 11.22 4.42
C ARG A 95 9.46 9.76 4.74
N PHE A 96 9.69 9.01 3.70
CA PHE A 96 9.86 7.57 3.77
C PHE A 96 11.04 7.14 2.89
N ASN A 97 11.94 6.34 3.44
CA ASN A 97 13.11 5.82 2.74
C ASN A 97 13.38 4.38 3.18
N VAL A 98 13.24 3.44 2.25
CA VAL A 98 13.43 2.02 2.51
C VAL A 98 14.32 1.41 1.46
N SER A 99 15.36 0.69 1.89
CA SER A 99 16.28 0.04 0.95
C SER A 99 15.64 -1.09 0.18
N ASN A 100 14.81 -1.91 0.84
CA ASN A 100 14.09 -3.03 0.22
C ASN A 100 12.65 -3.05 0.68
N LEU A 101 11.70 -3.03 -0.24
CA LEU A 101 10.28 -3.26 0.00
C LEU A 101 9.87 -4.53 -0.74
N ASN A 102 9.51 -5.56 0.01
CA ASN A 102 9.11 -6.86 -0.51
C ASN A 102 7.62 -7.06 -0.24
N ILE A 103 6.88 -7.44 -1.25
CA ILE A 103 5.50 -7.90 -1.18
C ILE A 103 5.54 -9.37 -1.61
N ASN A 104 5.09 -10.27 -0.75
CA ASN A 104 5.17 -11.70 -0.98
C ASN A 104 3.77 -12.29 -1.01
N ASN A 105 3.50 -13.14 -1.99
CA ASN A 105 2.25 -13.91 -2.13
C ASN A 105 1.00 -12.99 -2.11
N GLY A 106 1.05 -11.90 -2.87
CA GLY A 106 -0.02 -10.91 -2.91
C GLY A 106 -1.21 -11.34 -3.74
N GLU A 107 -2.39 -10.81 -3.40
CA GLU A 107 -3.60 -10.91 -4.18
C GLU A 107 -4.23 -9.53 -4.38
N PHE A 108 -4.59 -9.22 -5.63
CA PHE A 108 -5.28 -8.00 -6.00
C PHE A 108 -6.56 -8.32 -6.75
N ASN A 109 -7.68 -7.77 -6.28
CA ASN A 109 -8.99 -7.91 -6.87
C ASN A 109 -9.53 -6.56 -7.32
N LEU A 110 -10.00 -6.48 -8.56
CA LEU A 110 -10.68 -5.33 -9.12
C LEU A 110 -12.17 -5.62 -9.26
N TYR A 111 -12.99 -4.75 -8.69
CA TYR A 111 -14.45 -4.84 -8.78
C TYR A 111 -15.06 -3.65 -9.52
N SER A 112 -16.20 -3.88 -10.16
CA SER A 112 -17.06 -2.83 -10.69
C SER A 112 -17.58 -1.93 -9.56
N PRO A 113 -18.13 -0.74 -9.89
CA PRO A 113 -18.82 0.10 -8.92
C PRO A 113 -19.81 -0.70 -8.08
N ALA A 114 -19.87 -0.42 -6.77
CA ALA A 114 -20.68 -1.12 -5.78
C ALA A 114 -20.38 -2.64 -5.61
N GLY A 115 -19.24 -3.13 -6.12
CA GLY A 115 -18.83 -4.54 -5.91
C GLY A 115 -19.69 -5.59 -6.64
N LYS A 116 -20.49 -5.18 -7.62
CA LYS A 116 -21.46 -6.09 -8.29
C LYS A 116 -20.80 -7.12 -9.21
N ARG A 117 -19.62 -6.82 -9.74
CA ARG A 117 -18.92 -7.70 -10.69
C ARG A 117 -17.42 -7.72 -10.38
N HIS A 118 -16.83 -8.89 -10.38
CA HIS A 118 -15.39 -9.09 -10.36
C HIS A 118 -14.85 -8.86 -11.78
N LEU A 119 -13.93 -7.91 -11.94
CA LEU A 119 -13.44 -7.49 -13.25
C LEU A 119 -12.03 -8.03 -13.53
N ALA A 120 -11.19 -8.12 -12.53
CA ALA A 120 -9.85 -8.67 -12.66
C ALA A 120 -9.36 -9.22 -11.32
N ASN A 121 -8.49 -10.20 -11.41
CA ASN A 121 -7.73 -10.74 -10.28
C ASN A 121 -6.28 -10.94 -10.72
N VAL A 122 -5.36 -10.64 -9.82
CA VAL A 122 -3.96 -11.04 -9.90
C VAL A 122 -3.66 -11.77 -8.60
N SER A 123 -3.22 -13.01 -8.67
CA SER A 123 -2.96 -13.83 -7.48
C SER A 123 -1.54 -14.37 -7.46
N ASN A 124 -1.05 -14.62 -6.25
CA ASN A 124 0.28 -15.11 -5.96
C ASN A 124 1.36 -14.26 -6.64
N PHE A 125 1.29 -12.94 -6.47
CA PHE A 125 2.33 -12.07 -6.99
C PHE A 125 3.35 -11.71 -5.93
N ASP A 126 4.60 -11.68 -6.35
CA ASP A 126 5.71 -11.13 -5.58
C ASP A 126 6.20 -9.85 -6.23
N ILE A 127 6.43 -8.81 -5.42
CA ILE A 127 7.03 -7.56 -5.88
C ILE A 127 8.20 -7.21 -4.97
N ASN A 128 9.33 -6.92 -5.58
CA ASN A 128 10.52 -6.42 -4.89
C ASN A 128 10.87 -5.03 -5.43
N PHE A 129 10.90 -4.04 -4.57
CA PHE A 129 11.39 -2.71 -4.88
C PHE A 129 12.67 -2.42 -4.12
N LYS A 130 13.68 -1.86 -4.79
CA LYS A 130 14.91 -1.35 -4.18
C LYS A 130 14.93 0.16 -4.14
N GLY A 131 15.40 0.72 -3.04
CA GLY A 131 15.58 2.16 -2.87
C GLY A 131 14.29 2.96 -2.94
N VAL A 132 13.24 2.50 -2.29
CA VAL A 132 11.93 3.18 -2.27
C VAL A 132 12.01 4.47 -1.47
N ARG A 133 11.59 5.57 -2.08
CA ARG A 133 11.60 6.91 -1.47
C ARG A 133 10.28 7.61 -1.70
N PHE A 134 9.77 8.20 -0.65
CA PHE A 134 8.63 9.10 -0.69
C PHE A 134 9.02 10.41 -0.01
N ASN A 135 8.91 11.53 -0.69
CA ASN A 135 9.30 12.85 -0.19
C ASN A 135 8.66 13.97 -1.02
N GLU A 136 9.03 15.21 -0.71
CA GLU A 136 8.54 16.42 -1.40
C GLU A 136 8.69 16.39 -2.93
N ARG A 137 9.72 15.70 -3.45
CA ARG A 137 9.96 15.60 -4.90
C ARG A 137 9.09 14.55 -5.58
N THR A 138 8.59 13.61 -4.82
CA THR A 138 7.82 12.46 -5.36
C THR A 138 6.32 12.58 -5.14
N ILE A 139 5.85 13.26 -4.07
CA ILE A 139 4.45 13.27 -3.64
C ILE A 139 3.45 13.77 -4.69
N ASN A 140 3.86 14.70 -5.54
CA ASN A 140 3.02 15.28 -6.57
C ASN A 140 3.21 14.64 -7.95
N LYS A 141 3.96 13.54 -8.06
CA LYS A 141 4.10 12.78 -9.30
C LYS A 141 2.89 11.86 -9.50
N LYS A 142 2.66 11.46 -10.76
CA LYS A 142 1.63 10.46 -11.10
C LYS A 142 1.82 9.15 -10.31
N ILE A 143 3.08 8.74 -10.11
CA ILE A 143 3.49 7.71 -9.16
C ILE A 143 4.18 8.44 -8.02
N PRO A 144 3.59 8.50 -6.80
CA PRO A 144 4.05 9.39 -5.72
C PRO A 144 5.30 8.89 -4.99
N PHE A 145 5.96 7.88 -5.46
CA PHE A 145 7.22 7.36 -4.89
C PHE A 145 8.29 7.20 -5.98
N GLY A 146 9.56 7.22 -5.56
CA GLY A 146 10.70 6.87 -6.38
C GLY A 146 11.25 5.52 -5.97
N TYR A 147 11.84 4.79 -6.89
CA TYR A 147 12.55 3.53 -6.65
C TYR A 147 13.79 3.47 -7.54
N ALA A 148 14.77 2.65 -7.17
CA ALA A 148 15.98 2.44 -7.96
C ALA A 148 15.80 1.27 -8.93
N ASP A 149 15.14 0.20 -8.49
CA ASP A 149 14.90 -1.01 -9.26
C ASP A 149 13.63 -1.71 -8.75
N PHE A 150 12.98 -2.53 -9.60
CA PHE A 150 11.86 -3.36 -9.20
C PHE A 150 11.80 -4.66 -10.00
N GLU A 151 11.33 -5.70 -9.36
CA GLU A 151 11.03 -7.00 -9.95
C GLU A 151 9.61 -7.41 -9.59
N ILE A 152 8.88 -7.97 -10.54
CA ILE A 152 7.53 -8.53 -10.34
C ILE A 152 7.54 -9.96 -10.85
N LYS A 153 7.04 -10.89 -10.02
CA LYS A 153 6.70 -12.26 -10.39
C LYS A 153 5.22 -12.46 -10.12
N LEU A 154 4.52 -13.12 -11.00
CA LEU A 154 3.10 -13.42 -10.83
C LEU A 154 2.78 -14.79 -11.43
N ASP A 155 1.93 -15.56 -10.73
CA ASP A 155 1.52 -16.89 -11.17
C ASP A 155 0.32 -16.84 -12.07
N SER A 156 -0.68 -16.02 -11.75
CA SER A 156 -1.90 -15.96 -12.54
C SER A 156 -2.52 -14.57 -12.59
N MET A 157 -3.18 -14.31 -13.72
CA MET A 157 -3.92 -13.09 -13.96
C MET A 157 -5.21 -13.40 -14.73
N PHE A 158 -6.32 -12.83 -14.28
CA PHE A 158 -7.64 -12.98 -14.88
C PHE A 158 -8.25 -11.62 -15.18
N PHE A 159 -8.85 -11.47 -16.36
CA PHE A 159 -9.58 -10.27 -16.78
C PHE A 159 -10.93 -10.64 -17.38
N VAL A 160 -11.95 -9.86 -17.08
CA VAL A 160 -13.23 -9.88 -17.81
C VAL A 160 -13.20 -8.81 -18.89
N ILE A 161 -13.15 -9.22 -20.15
CA ILE A 161 -13.31 -8.33 -21.30
C ILE A 161 -14.80 -8.27 -21.62
N ASN A 162 -15.43 -7.11 -21.44
CA ASN A 162 -16.77 -6.87 -21.98
C ASN A 162 -16.62 -6.58 -23.49
N MET A 163 -16.93 -7.56 -24.32
CA MET A 163 -17.25 -7.27 -25.72
C MET A 163 -18.72 -6.80 -25.77
N ASN A 164 -18.91 -5.49 -25.84
CA ASN A 164 -20.19 -4.90 -26.23
C ASN A 164 -20.22 -4.78 -27.73
#